data_b36d385e8bc4b313297bb169c81c3547
#
_entry.id   b36d385e8bc4b313297bb169c81c3547
#
_cell.length_a   1.000
_cell.length_b   1.000
_cell.length_c   1.000
_cell.angle_alpha   90.00
_cell.angle_beta   90.00
_cell.angle_gamma   90.00
#
_symmetry.space_group_name_H-M   'P 1'
#
loop_
_entity.id
_entity.type
_entity.pdbx_description
1 polymer ?
#
loop_
_entity_poly.entity_id
_entity_poly.type
_entity_poly.pdbx_seq_one_letter_code
_entity_poly.pdbx_strand_id
1 'polypeptide(L)'
;MRMRYALLLILCSAPAAHANDFPTRARVEFVLDCMRSSKAPQQESMYKCSCAIDEIASKVKYATWVDLATVANAITIAGERGGVMRDMKDGRKIAASYRELQAAAKKHCFLNE
;
A
#
# COMPACT_ATOMS: atom_id res chain seq x y z
N MET A 1 3.13 -56.73 -6.58
CA MET A 1 3.65 -55.92 -5.46
C MET A 1 4.46 -54.70 -5.95
N ARG A 2 4.05 -54.02 -7.01
CA ARG A 2 4.80 -52.88 -7.60
C ARG A 2 3.94 -51.66 -7.90
N MET A 3 2.76 -51.53 -7.29
CA MET A 3 1.78 -50.49 -7.62
C MET A 3 1.40 -49.61 -6.41
N ARG A 4 2.24 -49.54 -5.37
CA ARG A 4 1.96 -48.78 -4.13
C ARG A 4 2.80 -47.56 -3.92
N TYR A 5 3.74 -47.20 -4.81
CA TYR A 5 4.62 -46.06 -4.65
C TYR A 5 4.32 -44.90 -5.61
N ALA A 6 3.30 -45.02 -6.47
CA ALA A 6 2.95 -43.95 -7.43
C ALA A 6 2.01 -42.87 -6.87
N LEU A 7 1.52 -42.99 -5.63
CA LEU A 7 0.49 -42.12 -5.07
C LEU A 7 1.04 -41.01 -4.12
N LEU A 8 2.34 -40.89 -3.94
CA LEU A 8 2.96 -40.02 -2.93
C LEU A 8 3.66 -38.78 -3.49
N LEU A 9 3.57 -38.51 -4.79
CA LEU A 9 4.30 -37.41 -5.44
C LEU A 9 3.43 -36.21 -5.91
N ILE A 10 2.15 -36.13 -5.54
CA ILE A 10 1.24 -35.07 -6.04
C ILE A 10 0.98 -33.96 -4.98
N LEU A 11 1.66 -33.91 -3.86
CA LEU A 11 1.33 -32.96 -2.77
C LEU A 11 2.27 -31.76 -2.61
N CYS A 12 3.03 -31.34 -3.60
CA CYS A 12 3.92 -30.17 -3.46
C CYS A 12 3.78 -29.09 -4.54
N SER A 13 2.62 -28.93 -5.15
CA SER A 13 2.31 -27.71 -5.90
C SER A 13 1.47 -26.75 -5.06
N ALA A 14 1.99 -26.32 -3.91
CA ALA A 14 1.44 -25.16 -3.24
C ALA A 14 1.64 -23.96 -4.17
N PRO A 15 0.56 -23.22 -4.57
CA PRO A 15 0.75 -21.96 -5.29
C PRO A 15 1.65 -21.08 -4.42
N ALA A 16 2.76 -20.60 -4.98
CA ALA A 16 3.58 -19.61 -4.32
C ALA A 16 2.68 -18.43 -3.96
N ALA A 17 2.40 -18.23 -2.68
CA ALA A 17 1.72 -17.05 -2.22
C ALA A 17 2.60 -15.87 -2.61
N HIS A 18 2.19 -15.11 -3.62
CA HIS A 18 2.88 -13.90 -4.02
C HIS A 18 2.68 -12.86 -2.91
N ALA A 19 3.60 -12.87 -1.93
CA ALA A 19 3.73 -11.77 -1.00
C ALA A 19 4.10 -10.52 -1.81
N ASN A 20 3.37 -9.41 -1.58
CA ASN A 20 3.78 -8.14 -2.16
C ASN A 20 5.16 -7.71 -1.62
N ASP A 21 5.83 -6.79 -2.31
CA ASP A 21 7.19 -6.35 -1.98
C ASP A 21 7.25 -5.26 -0.90
N PHE A 22 6.12 -4.92 -0.28
CA PHE A 22 6.07 -3.93 0.79
C PHE A 22 6.68 -4.49 2.08
N PRO A 23 7.73 -3.85 2.64
CA PRO A 23 8.30 -4.25 3.91
C PRO A 23 7.26 -4.19 5.03
N THR A 24 7.33 -5.13 5.97
CA THR A 24 6.42 -5.15 7.13
C THR A 24 6.41 -3.82 7.88
N ARG A 25 7.57 -3.20 8.08
CA ARG A 25 7.69 -1.88 8.73
C ARG A 25 6.84 -0.82 8.02
N ALA A 26 6.97 -0.70 6.70
CA ALA A 26 6.22 0.28 5.92
C ALA A 26 4.70 0.06 6.01
N ARG A 27 4.28 -1.19 6.04
CA ARG A 27 2.86 -1.56 6.22
C ARG A 27 2.34 -1.16 7.59
N VAL A 28 3.11 -1.44 8.65
CA VAL A 28 2.75 -1.07 10.02
C VAL A 28 2.68 0.45 10.17
N GLU A 29 3.66 1.20 9.66
CA GLU A 29 3.66 2.67 9.68
C GLU A 29 2.42 3.23 8.98
N PHE A 30 2.08 2.72 7.80
CA PHE A 30 0.86 3.13 7.09
C PHE A 30 -0.41 2.87 7.90
N VAL A 31 -0.54 1.69 8.50
CA VAL A 31 -1.73 1.33 9.31
C VAL A 31 -1.85 2.26 10.52
N LEU A 32 -0.76 2.53 11.22
CA LEU A 32 -0.76 3.43 12.37
C LEU A 32 -1.15 4.87 11.99
N ASP A 33 -0.64 5.38 10.87
CA ASP A 33 -0.99 6.72 10.38
C ASP A 33 -2.45 6.81 9.91
N CYS A 34 -2.92 5.80 9.20
CA CYS A 34 -4.30 5.67 8.78
C CYS A 34 -5.26 5.64 9.98
N MET A 35 -4.93 4.87 11.01
CA MET A 35 -5.75 4.76 12.22
C MET A 35 -5.87 6.08 13.00
N ARG A 36 -4.82 6.92 12.98
CA ARG A 36 -4.86 8.25 13.63
C ARG A 36 -5.89 9.18 13.00
N SER A 37 -6.13 9.06 11.71
CA SER A 37 -7.12 9.87 10.97
C SER A 37 -8.50 9.24 10.92
N SER A 38 -8.65 7.99 11.31
CA SER A 38 -9.92 7.28 11.28
C SER A 38 -10.82 7.67 12.46
N LYS A 39 -12.11 7.84 12.17
CA LYS A 39 -13.16 8.07 13.20
C LYS A 39 -13.83 6.78 13.67
N ALA A 40 -13.51 5.66 13.05
CA ALA A 40 -14.08 4.36 13.43
C ALA A 40 -13.44 3.82 14.73
N PRO A 41 -14.11 2.87 15.42
CA PRO A 41 -13.52 2.18 16.56
C PRO A 41 -12.16 1.58 16.20
N GLN A 42 -11.26 1.49 17.19
CA GLN A 42 -9.86 1.10 16.98
C GLN A 42 -9.71 -0.21 16.20
N GLN A 43 -10.46 -1.24 16.58
CA GLN A 43 -10.36 -2.55 15.93
C GLN A 43 -10.85 -2.50 14.48
N GLU A 44 -11.95 -1.83 14.23
CA GLU A 44 -12.49 -1.62 12.88
C GLU A 44 -11.50 -0.83 12.01
N SER A 45 -10.94 0.25 12.56
CA SER A 45 -9.91 1.05 11.88
C SER A 45 -8.68 0.21 11.51
N MET A 46 -8.23 -0.66 12.42
CA MET A 46 -7.09 -1.54 12.15
C MET A 46 -7.35 -2.45 10.94
N TYR A 47 -8.51 -3.10 10.87
CA TYR A 47 -8.87 -3.96 9.74
C TYR A 47 -9.00 -3.18 8.43
N LYS A 48 -9.68 -2.05 8.45
CA LYS A 48 -9.88 -1.21 7.26
C LYS A 48 -8.56 -0.61 6.75
N CYS A 49 -7.70 -0.13 7.65
CA CYS A 49 -6.40 0.40 7.28
C CYS A 49 -5.43 -0.68 6.77
N SER A 50 -5.51 -1.89 7.33
CA SER A 50 -4.75 -3.04 6.81
C SER A 50 -5.23 -3.43 5.40
N CYS A 51 -6.52 -3.45 5.16
CA CYS A 51 -7.09 -3.64 3.83
C CYS A 51 -6.58 -2.58 2.85
N ALA A 52 -6.53 -1.32 3.25
CA ALA A 52 -6.10 -0.22 2.37
C ALA A 52 -4.65 -0.37 1.91
N ILE A 53 -3.73 -0.73 2.80
CA ILE A 53 -2.33 -0.96 2.40
C ILE A 53 -2.17 -2.20 1.53
N ASP A 54 -2.95 -3.25 1.78
CA ASP A 54 -2.95 -4.44 0.93
C ASP A 54 -3.45 -4.12 -0.48
N GLU A 55 -4.49 -3.31 -0.61
CA GLU A 55 -5.02 -2.85 -1.89
C GLU A 55 -3.98 -2.00 -2.65
N ILE A 56 -3.30 -1.07 -1.98
CA ILE A 56 -2.21 -0.28 -2.56
C ILE A 56 -1.08 -1.19 -3.05
N ALA A 57 -0.64 -2.12 -2.20
CA ALA A 57 0.46 -3.05 -2.51
C ALA A 57 0.11 -4.03 -3.63
N SER A 58 -1.16 -4.26 -3.91
CA SER A 58 -1.61 -5.04 -5.07
C SER A 58 -1.48 -4.29 -6.40
N LYS A 59 -1.43 -2.96 -6.37
CA LYS A 59 -1.47 -2.10 -7.56
C LYS A 59 -0.11 -1.53 -7.93
N VAL A 60 0.76 -1.28 -6.97
CA VAL A 60 2.07 -0.68 -7.20
C VAL A 60 3.16 -1.39 -6.41
N LYS A 61 4.39 -1.35 -6.93
CA LYS A 61 5.57 -1.82 -6.20
C LYS A 61 5.94 -0.84 -5.09
N TYR A 62 6.58 -1.33 -4.05
CA TYR A 62 7.02 -0.50 -2.92
C TYR A 62 7.90 0.69 -3.33
N ALA A 63 8.86 0.48 -4.22
CA ALA A 63 9.70 1.57 -4.73
C ALA A 63 8.86 2.68 -5.39
N THR A 64 7.89 2.33 -6.23
CA THR A 64 6.97 3.30 -6.85
C THR A 64 6.15 4.04 -5.80
N TRP A 65 5.64 3.32 -4.79
CA TRP A 65 4.92 3.92 -3.67
C TRP A 65 5.78 4.97 -2.94
N VAL A 66 7.04 4.64 -2.63
CA VAL A 66 7.97 5.56 -1.97
C VAL A 66 8.21 6.82 -2.79
N ASP A 67 8.41 6.69 -4.10
CA ASP A 67 8.62 7.82 -5.01
C ASP A 67 7.39 8.74 -5.03
N LEU A 68 6.20 8.17 -5.21
CA LEU A 68 4.94 8.92 -5.20
C LEU A 68 4.71 9.64 -3.87
N ALA A 69 4.92 8.94 -2.75
CA ALA A 69 4.75 9.49 -1.41
C ALA A 69 5.74 10.62 -1.12
N THR A 70 6.99 10.46 -1.55
CA THR A 70 8.05 11.46 -1.37
C THR A 70 7.68 12.76 -2.06
N VAL A 71 7.27 12.72 -3.32
CA VAL A 71 6.85 13.91 -4.06
C VAL A 71 5.59 14.53 -3.46
N ALA A 72 4.58 13.70 -3.15
CA ALA A 72 3.31 14.17 -2.59
C ALA A 72 3.50 14.88 -1.24
N ASN A 73 4.38 14.37 -0.38
CA ASN A 73 4.68 14.97 0.91
C ASN A 73 5.54 16.23 0.75
N ALA A 74 6.55 16.19 -0.14
CA ALA A 74 7.47 17.31 -0.33
C ALA A 74 6.78 18.57 -0.87
N ILE A 75 5.78 18.45 -1.75
CA ILE A 75 5.05 19.61 -2.27
C ILE A 75 4.20 20.33 -1.21
N THR A 76 3.90 19.68 -0.09
CA THR A 76 3.15 20.28 1.02
C THR A 76 4.02 21.09 1.97
N ILE A 77 5.35 20.96 1.86
CA ILE A 77 6.30 21.71 2.70
C ILE A 77 6.24 23.19 2.33
N ALA A 78 6.05 24.05 3.34
CA ALA A 78 6.03 25.48 3.15
C ALA A 78 7.43 26.03 2.79
N GLY A 79 7.46 27.17 2.08
CA GLY A 79 8.69 27.87 1.72
C GLY A 79 9.40 27.30 0.49
N GLU A 80 10.67 27.66 0.34
CA GLU A 80 11.48 27.34 -0.86
C GLU A 80 11.72 25.85 -1.04
N ARG A 81 11.89 25.10 0.04
CA ARG A 81 12.12 23.64 -0.02
C ARG A 81 10.98 22.89 -0.68
N GLY A 82 9.74 23.24 -0.37
CA GLY A 82 8.56 22.69 -1.05
C GLY A 82 8.39 23.27 -2.47
N GLY A 83 8.86 24.49 -2.70
CA GLY A 83 8.83 25.17 -4.00
C GLY A 83 9.51 24.36 -5.09
N VAL A 84 10.68 23.83 -4.84
CA VAL A 84 11.44 22.99 -5.79
C VAL A 84 10.60 21.81 -6.28
N MET A 85 9.87 21.14 -5.39
CA MET A 85 9.01 20.01 -5.76
C MET A 85 7.71 20.44 -6.44
N ARG A 86 7.17 21.62 -6.08
CA ARG A 86 6.00 22.20 -6.76
C ARG A 86 6.33 22.64 -8.19
N ASP A 87 7.56 23.11 -8.42
CA ASP A 87 8.04 23.58 -9.71
C ASP A 87 8.64 22.44 -10.58
N MET A 88 8.84 21.26 -9.98
CA MET A 88 9.30 20.08 -10.70
C MET A 88 8.30 19.71 -11.78
N LYS A 89 8.82 19.41 -12.99
CA LYS A 89 7.99 18.90 -14.08
C LYS A 89 7.18 17.71 -13.60
N ASP A 90 5.87 17.75 -13.80
CA ASP A 90 4.93 16.71 -13.39
C ASP A 90 4.77 16.48 -11.88
N GLY A 91 5.42 17.25 -10.99
CA GLY A 91 5.32 17.08 -9.54
C GLY A 91 3.89 17.07 -9.01
N ARG A 92 3.05 17.97 -9.51
CA ARG A 92 1.63 18.04 -9.15
C ARG A 92 0.83 16.83 -9.66
N LYS A 93 1.17 16.34 -10.84
CA LYS A 93 0.56 15.13 -11.42
C LYS A 93 0.92 13.88 -10.63
N ILE A 94 2.19 13.75 -10.25
CA ILE A 94 2.68 12.67 -9.38
C ILE A 94 1.95 12.67 -8.04
N ALA A 95 1.83 13.84 -7.41
CA ALA A 95 1.09 13.99 -6.16
C ALA A 95 -0.41 13.67 -6.31
N ALA A 96 -1.02 14.01 -7.44
CA ALA A 96 -2.40 13.65 -7.74
C ALA A 96 -2.55 12.14 -7.85
N SER A 97 -1.66 11.46 -8.56
CA SER A 97 -1.67 9.99 -8.69
C SER A 97 -1.54 9.29 -7.32
N TYR A 98 -0.69 9.82 -6.42
CA TYR A 98 -0.59 9.30 -5.06
C TYR A 98 -1.92 9.41 -4.29
N ARG A 99 -2.57 10.59 -4.36
CA ARG A 99 -3.86 10.81 -3.69
C ARG A 99 -4.97 9.94 -4.26
N GLU A 100 -5.01 9.77 -5.58
CA GLU A 100 -5.98 8.92 -6.25
C GLU A 100 -5.82 7.45 -5.84
N LEU A 101 -4.57 6.95 -5.77
CA LEU A 101 -4.28 5.60 -5.32
C LEU A 101 -4.75 5.37 -3.88
N GLN A 102 -4.48 6.31 -2.98
CA GLN A 102 -4.97 6.24 -1.60
C GLN A 102 -6.50 6.33 -1.51
N ALA A 103 -7.12 7.23 -2.23
CA ALA A 103 -8.58 7.41 -2.22
C ALA A 103 -9.29 6.16 -2.74
N ALA A 104 -8.77 5.54 -3.81
CA ALA A 104 -9.32 4.30 -4.35
C ALA A 104 -9.21 3.15 -3.35
N ALA A 105 -8.07 3.01 -2.65
CA ALA A 105 -7.87 2.00 -1.63
C ALA A 105 -8.79 2.20 -0.43
N LYS A 106 -8.91 3.43 0.06
CA LYS A 106 -9.83 3.79 1.16
C LYS A 106 -11.28 3.46 0.80
N LYS A 107 -11.72 3.85 -0.40
CA LYS A 107 -13.07 3.56 -0.88
C LYS A 107 -13.32 2.05 -0.97
N HIS A 108 -12.37 1.29 -1.50
CA HIS A 108 -12.45 -0.18 -1.59
C HIS A 108 -12.59 -0.82 -0.21
N CYS A 109 -11.93 -0.29 0.79
CA CYS A 109 -11.88 -0.81 2.15
C CYS A 109 -12.91 -0.17 3.10
N PHE A 110 -13.87 0.58 2.58
CA PHE A 110 -14.93 1.25 3.37
C PHE A 110 -14.39 2.18 4.47
N LEU A 111 -13.25 2.81 4.23
CA LEU A 111 -12.74 3.90 5.05
C LEU A 111 -13.47 5.19 4.63
N ASN A 112 -14.51 5.53 5.36
CA ASN A 112 -15.19 6.81 5.23
C ASN A 112 -14.51 7.82 6.18
N GLU A 113 -14.11 8.94 5.64
CA GLU A 113 -13.61 10.09 6.42
C GLU A 113 -14.74 10.86 7.06
#